data_a46eec2347aba081d179b1c87c7266d9
#
_entry.id   a46eec2347aba081d179b1c87c7266d9
#
_cell.length_a   1.000
_cell.length_b   1.000
_cell.length_c   1.000
_cell.angle_alpha   90.00
_cell.angle_beta   90.00
_cell.angle_gamma   90.00
#
_symmetry.space_group_name_H-M   'P 1'
#
loop_
_entity.id
_entity.type
_entity.pdbx_description
1 polymer ?
#
loop_
_entity_poly.entity_id
_entity_poly.type
_entity_poly.pdbx_seq_one_letter_code
_entity_poly.pdbx_strand_id
1 'polypeptide(L)'
;VGVATPGGAEASVHAVRQLAKEFGDDPGKIMLKVDFSNAFNMVDRTEMLAQVYEKLPSLYRWVEYCYSNPAHLFFGSCVLQSVAGVQQGDPLGPLLFSLVLHPLALKIEAEFPNLDLCVWYLDDGTIIGSVEDVHKVFELIQRDGPARGLHLNVKKNEIWWPSRASPDPFPADVDRVDNAG
;
A
#
# COMPACT_ATOMS: atom_id res chain seq x y z
N VAL A 1 3.04 -9.54 -2.84
CA VAL A 1 4.18 -10.23 -3.48
C VAL A 1 5.48 -9.55 -3.08
N GLY A 2 6.63 -10.21 -3.16
CA GLY A 2 7.95 -9.60 -2.91
C GLY A 2 8.63 -10.04 -1.63
N VAL A 3 7.92 -10.17 -0.51
CA VAL A 3 8.50 -10.75 0.72
C VAL A 3 8.32 -12.27 0.67
N ALA A 4 9.42 -12.99 0.83
CA ALA A 4 9.48 -14.47 0.81
C ALA A 4 8.93 -15.14 -0.46
N THR A 5 8.73 -14.39 -1.56
CA THR A 5 8.33 -14.93 -2.86
C THR A 5 9.50 -14.78 -3.83
N PRO A 6 10.21 -15.86 -4.20
CA PRO A 6 11.31 -15.78 -5.15
C PRO A 6 10.86 -15.15 -6.48
N GLY A 7 11.57 -14.12 -6.95
CA GLY A 7 11.22 -13.42 -8.19
C GLY A 7 9.93 -12.59 -8.14
N GLY A 8 9.32 -12.39 -6.96
CA GLY A 8 8.04 -11.69 -6.85
C GLY A 8 8.09 -10.23 -7.31
N ALA A 9 9.16 -9.52 -6.97
CA ALA A 9 9.35 -8.13 -7.42
C ALA A 9 9.54 -8.06 -8.96
N GLU A 10 10.39 -8.93 -9.51
CA GLU A 10 10.62 -9.02 -10.95
C GLU A 10 9.34 -9.39 -11.70
N ALA A 11 8.56 -10.35 -11.18
CA ALA A 11 7.28 -10.74 -11.78
C ALA A 11 6.30 -9.55 -11.81
N SER A 12 6.24 -8.76 -10.73
CA SER A 12 5.40 -7.57 -10.66
C SER A 12 5.82 -6.53 -11.70
N VAL A 13 7.12 -6.24 -11.80
CA VAL A 13 7.65 -5.30 -12.81
C VAL A 13 7.37 -5.79 -14.23
N HIS A 14 7.53 -7.09 -14.50
CA HIS A 14 7.23 -7.65 -15.81
C HIS A 14 5.74 -7.56 -16.15
N ALA A 15 4.84 -7.85 -15.19
CA ALA A 15 3.39 -7.73 -15.38
C ALA A 15 3.00 -6.28 -15.69
N VAL A 16 3.50 -5.31 -14.91
CA VAL A 16 3.26 -3.88 -15.15
C VAL A 16 3.73 -3.46 -16.55
N ARG A 17 4.98 -3.83 -16.93
CA ARG A 17 5.53 -3.49 -18.26
C ARG A 17 4.75 -4.11 -19.41
N GLN A 18 4.30 -5.35 -19.25
CA GLN A 18 3.49 -6.03 -20.26
C GLN A 18 2.15 -5.31 -20.44
N LEU A 19 1.43 -5.03 -19.35
CA LEU A 19 0.14 -4.34 -19.39
C LEU A 19 0.27 -2.90 -19.88
N ALA A 20 1.30 -2.17 -19.45
CA ALA A 20 1.56 -0.81 -19.96
C ALA A 20 1.79 -0.80 -21.47
N LYS A 21 2.46 -1.83 -22.01
CA LYS A 21 2.65 -1.98 -23.47
C LYS A 21 1.34 -2.37 -24.20
N GLU A 22 0.53 -3.24 -23.56
CA GLU A 22 -0.73 -3.70 -24.13
C GLU A 22 -1.79 -2.61 -24.15
N PHE A 23 -1.87 -1.81 -23.07
CA PHE A 23 -2.89 -0.76 -22.89
C PHE A 23 -2.40 0.65 -23.21
N GLY A 24 -1.17 0.81 -23.72
CA GLY A 24 -0.59 2.12 -23.96
C GLY A 24 -1.39 3.06 -24.87
N ASP A 25 -2.21 2.50 -25.73
CA ASP A 25 -3.08 3.25 -26.67
C ASP A 25 -4.58 3.20 -26.25
N ASP A 26 -4.92 2.50 -25.16
CA ASP A 26 -6.30 2.40 -24.70
C ASP A 26 -6.70 3.62 -23.84
N PRO A 27 -7.63 4.48 -24.33
CA PRO A 27 -8.03 5.67 -23.60
C PRO A 27 -8.79 5.38 -22.29
N GLY A 28 -9.34 4.19 -22.15
CA GLY A 28 -10.09 3.75 -20.98
C GLY A 28 -9.26 3.17 -19.86
N LYS A 29 -7.94 3.00 -20.06
CA LYS A 29 -7.06 2.34 -19.09
C LYS A 29 -6.08 3.34 -18.45
N ILE A 30 -5.87 3.16 -17.15
CA ILE A 30 -4.91 3.94 -16.37
C ILE A 30 -4.13 3.04 -15.42
N MET A 31 -2.98 3.50 -15.01
CA MET A 31 -2.19 2.93 -13.92
C MET A 31 -2.05 3.96 -12.80
N LEU A 32 -2.37 3.53 -11.58
CA LEU A 32 -2.15 4.27 -10.35
C LEU A 32 -1.02 3.62 -9.58
N LYS A 33 0.03 4.40 -9.26
CA LYS A 33 1.02 4.05 -8.26
C LYS A 33 0.60 4.65 -6.92
N VAL A 34 0.51 3.82 -5.91
CA VAL A 34 0.10 4.19 -4.55
C VAL A 34 1.33 4.30 -3.66
N ASP A 35 1.48 5.44 -3.00
CA ASP A 35 2.46 5.69 -1.93
C ASP A 35 1.72 6.05 -0.65
N PHE A 36 2.12 5.47 0.48
CA PHE A 36 1.59 5.84 1.79
C PHE A 36 2.56 6.74 2.55
N SER A 37 2.03 7.74 3.24
CA SER A 37 2.81 8.64 4.09
C SER A 37 3.39 7.90 5.28
N ASN A 38 4.72 7.75 5.32
CA ASN A 38 5.41 7.17 6.48
C ASN A 38 4.88 5.79 6.90
N ALA A 39 4.52 4.96 5.92
CA ALA A 39 3.73 3.74 6.04
C ALA A 39 4.09 2.88 7.26
N PHE A 40 5.35 2.44 7.35
CA PHE A 40 5.83 1.59 8.44
C PHE A 40 5.71 2.23 9.82
N ASN A 41 5.92 3.54 9.92
CA ASN A 41 5.87 4.25 11.21
C ASN A 41 4.46 4.63 11.64
N MET A 42 3.47 4.58 10.73
CA MET A 42 2.09 5.01 10.98
C MET A 42 1.11 3.86 11.19
N VAL A 43 1.53 2.62 10.95
CA VAL A 43 0.68 1.43 11.17
C VAL A 43 0.03 1.48 12.55
N ASP A 44 -1.28 1.27 12.58
CA ASP A 44 -2.02 1.13 13.83
C ASP A 44 -1.65 -0.19 14.52
N ARG A 45 -1.13 -0.11 15.76
CA ARG A 45 -0.67 -1.28 16.51
C ARG A 45 -1.82 -2.15 17.01
N THR A 46 -2.99 -1.57 17.24
CA THR A 46 -4.17 -2.34 17.66
C THR A 46 -4.63 -3.24 16.53
N GLU A 47 -4.76 -2.67 15.34
CA GLU A 47 -5.08 -3.44 14.13
C GLU A 47 -4.00 -4.48 13.83
N MET A 48 -2.72 -4.10 13.93
CA MET A 48 -1.59 -5.01 13.73
C MET A 48 -1.67 -6.22 14.67
N LEU A 49 -1.89 -5.99 15.98
CA LEU A 49 -2.00 -7.07 16.97
C LEU A 49 -3.22 -7.94 16.71
N ALA A 50 -4.34 -7.35 16.30
CA ALA A 50 -5.55 -8.11 15.92
C ALA A 50 -5.27 -9.04 14.73
N GLN A 51 -4.59 -8.54 13.69
CA GLN A 51 -4.22 -9.36 12.53
C GLN A 51 -3.24 -10.48 12.89
N VAL A 52 -2.25 -10.20 13.75
CA VAL A 52 -1.32 -11.23 14.23
C VAL A 52 -2.04 -12.29 15.04
N TYR A 53 -2.96 -11.89 15.94
CA TYR A 53 -3.74 -12.82 16.73
C TYR A 53 -4.57 -13.77 15.84
N GLU A 54 -5.21 -13.23 14.82
CA GLU A 54 -6.05 -14.00 13.90
C GLU A 54 -5.24 -14.91 12.96
N LYS A 55 -4.21 -14.37 12.33
CA LYS A 55 -3.49 -15.04 11.22
C LYS A 55 -2.27 -15.85 11.69
N LEU A 56 -1.60 -15.40 12.73
CA LEU A 56 -0.34 -15.96 13.23
C LEU A 56 -0.34 -16.11 14.76
N PRO A 57 -1.29 -16.86 15.36
CA PRO A 57 -1.45 -16.95 16.80
C PRO A 57 -0.20 -17.44 17.54
N SER A 58 0.66 -18.21 16.88
CA SER A 58 1.93 -18.66 17.45
C SER A 58 2.95 -17.54 17.69
N LEU A 59 2.85 -16.44 16.93
CA LEU A 59 3.72 -15.26 17.07
C LEU A 59 3.10 -14.19 17.98
N TYR A 60 1.82 -14.28 18.28
CA TYR A 60 1.07 -13.21 18.95
C TYR A 60 1.74 -12.77 20.27
N ARG A 61 2.09 -13.71 21.14
CA ARG A 61 2.70 -13.40 22.45
C ARG A 61 4.00 -12.62 22.33
N TRP A 62 4.81 -12.94 21.33
CA TRP A 62 6.05 -12.22 21.09
C TRP A 62 5.79 -10.81 20.55
N VAL A 63 4.93 -10.68 19.56
CA VAL A 63 4.58 -9.38 18.96
C VAL A 63 3.87 -8.49 20.00
N GLU A 64 2.96 -9.04 20.77
CA GLU A 64 2.30 -8.34 21.89
C GLU A 64 3.33 -7.80 22.89
N TYR A 65 4.31 -8.61 23.29
CA TYR A 65 5.38 -8.18 24.18
C TYR A 65 6.19 -7.03 23.61
N CYS A 66 6.48 -7.05 22.31
CA CYS A 66 7.30 -6.02 21.64
C CYS A 66 6.53 -4.70 21.38
N TYR A 67 5.21 -4.77 21.14
CA TYR A 67 4.45 -3.65 20.58
C TYR A 67 3.25 -3.17 21.42
N SER A 68 2.83 -3.86 22.46
CA SER A 68 1.68 -3.47 23.27
C SER A 68 1.93 -2.21 24.11
N ASN A 69 3.19 -1.93 24.43
CA ASN A 69 3.58 -0.75 25.20
C ASN A 69 4.44 0.19 24.36
N PRO A 70 4.35 1.52 24.59
CA PRO A 70 5.25 2.47 23.98
C PRO A 70 6.71 2.18 24.30
N ALA A 71 7.56 2.13 23.29
CA ALA A 71 9.01 1.99 23.45
C ALA A 71 9.67 3.37 23.57
N HIS A 72 10.67 3.50 24.43
CA HIS A 72 11.46 4.72 24.53
C HIS A 72 12.50 4.81 23.40
N LEU A 73 12.49 5.92 22.70
CA LEU A 73 13.47 6.28 21.69
C LEU A 73 14.36 7.39 22.25
N PHE A 74 15.65 7.15 22.35
CA PHE A 74 16.63 8.11 22.84
C PHE A 74 17.22 8.88 21.67
N PHE A 75 17.04 10.21 21.67
CA PHE A 75 17.61 11.09 20.66
C PHE A 75 18.35 12.25 21.35
N GLY A 76 19.68 12.13 21.44
CA GLY A 76 20.49 13.05 22.23
C GLY A 76 20.07 13.07 23.70
N SER A 77 19.67 14.24 24.19
CA SER A 77 19.14 14.41 25.56
C SER A 77 17.61 14.21 25.65
N CYS A 78 16.94 13.98 24.52
CA CYS A 78 15.48 13.82 24.47
C CYS A 78 15.09 12.36 24.51
N VAL A 79 13.97 12.07 25.21
CA VAL A 79 13.32 10.76 25.19
C VAL A 79 11.97 10.92 24.49
N LEU A 80 11.80 10.23 23.37
CA LEU A 80 10.56 10.16 22.62
C LEU A 80 9.87 8.81 22.89
N GLN A 81 8.58 8.75 22.65
CA GLN A 81 7.84 7.49 22.75
C GLN A 81 7.40 7.03 21.37
N SER A 82 7.73 5.77 21.03
CA SER A 82 7.23 5.08 19.86
C SER A 82 5.88 4.46 20.20
N VAL A 83 4.80 5.12 19.79
CA VAL A 83 3.42 4.72 20.13
C VAL A 83 2.67 4.06 18.95
N ALA A 84 3.18 4.21 17.74
CA ALA A 84 2.59 3.67 16.51
C ALA A 84 3.66 3.04 15.63
N GLY A 85 3.23 2.34 14.60
CA GLY A 85 4.09 1.76 13.60
C GLY A 85 4.91 0.55 14.04
N VAL A 86 5.59 -0.04 13.07
CA VAL A 86 6.59 -1.09 13.29
C VAL A 86 7.97 -0.44 13.44
N GLN A 87 8.83 -1.04 14.26
CA GLN A 87 10.16 -0.52 14.49
C GLN A 87 11.06 -0.76 13.26
N GLN A 88 11.77 0.25 12.82
CA GLN A 88 12.74 0.12 11.75
C GLN A 88 13.90 -0.79 12.22
N GLY A 89 14.22 -1.79 11.38
CA GLY A 89 15.20 -2.82 11.70
C GLY A 89 14.63 -4.06 12.38
N ASP A 90 13.35 -4.06 12.73
CA ASP A 90 12.67 -5.29 13.17
C ASP A 90 12.56 -6.26 11.98
N PRO A 91 13.11 -7.48 12.07
CA PRO A 91 13.00 -8.46 11.00
C PRO A 91 11.55 -8.88 10.72
N LEU A 92 10.64 -8.73 11.65
CA LEU A 92 9.21 -8.97 11.47
C LEU A 92 8.47 -7.76 10.86
N GLY A 93 9.10 -6.58 10.79
CA GLY A 93 8.48 -5.34 10.31
C GLY A 93 7.74 -5.49 8.97
N PRO A 94 8.38 -6.03 7.91
CA PRO A 94 7.71 -6.26 6.63
C PRO A 94 6.51 -7.19 6.71
N LEU A 95 6.58 -8.25 7.52
CA LEU A 95 5.47 -9.17 7.74
C LEU A 95 4.31 -8.49 8.47
N LEU A 96 4.61 -7.77 9.55
CA LEU A 96 3.61 -7.07 10.36
C LEU A 96 2.89 -5.98 9.56
N PHE A 97 3.64 -5.22 8.76
CA PHE A 97 3.07 -4.25 7.83
C PHE A 97 2.14 -4.92 6.81
N SER A 98 2.61 -6.00 6.18
CA SER A 98 1.83 -6.74 5.18
C SER A 98 0.53 -7.31 5.75
N LEU A 99 0.52 -7.75 7.02
CA LEU A 99 -0.68 -8.23 7.69
C LEU A 99 -1.73 -7.12 7.86
N VAL A 100 -1.30 -5.88 8.13
CA VAL A 100 -2.23 -4.73 8.25
C VAL A 100 -2.76 -4.28 6.89
N LEU A 101 -1.93 -4.32 5.84
CA LEU A 101 -2.33 -3.98 4.48
C LEU A 101 -3.26 -5.04 3.86
N HIS A 102 -3.05 -6.31 4.21
CA HIS A 102 -3.72 -7.44 3.56
C HIS A 102 -5.26 -7.36 3.54
N PRO A 103 -5.98 -7.01 4.63
CA PRO A 103 -7.43 -6.87 4.59
C PRO A 103 -7.90 -5.80 3.61
N LEU A 104 -7.16 -4.70 3.46
CA LEU A 104 -7.46 -3.66 2.48
C LEU A 104 -7.26 -4.18 1.06
N ALA A 105 -6.17 -4.90 0.81
CA ALA A 105 -5.90 -5.51 -0.49
C ALA A 105 -6.98 -6.53 -0.89
N LEU A 106 -7.38 -7.40 0.03
CA LEU A 106 -8.48 -8.35 -0.20
C LEU A 106 -9.81 -7.66 -0.48
N LYS A 107 -10.08 -6.55 0.21
CA LYS A 107 -11.29 -5.76 -0.03
C LYS A 107 -11.29 -5.15 -1.43
N ILE A 108 -10.16 -4.60 -1.88
CA ILE A 108 -10.00 -4.10 -3.25
C ILE A 108 -10.26 -5.22 -4.26
N GLU A 109 -9.65 -6.38 -4.08
CA GLU A 109 -9.81 -7.52 -4.96
C GLU A 109 -11.28 -7.99 -5.03
N ALA A 110 -11.97 -8.02 -3.90
CA ALA A 110 -13.37 -8.45 -3.83
C ALA A 110 -14.36 -7.43 -4.44
N GLU A 111 -14.13 -6.12 -4.23
CA GLU A 111 -15.02 -5.07 -4.73
C GLU A 111 -14.74 -4.73 -6.20
N PHE A 112 -13.52 -4.95 -6.69
CA PHE A 112 -13.09 -4.61 -8.06
C PHE A 112 -12.47 -5.80 -8.80
N PRO A 113 -13.24 -6.85 -9.08
CA PRO A 113 -12.73 -8.08 -9.71
C PRO A 113 -12.29 -7.88 -11.17
N ASN A 114 -12.62 -6.76 -11.80
CA ASN A 114 -12.27 -6.42 -13.18
C ASN A 114 -11.01 -5.58 -13.32
N LEU A 115 -10.26 -5.36 -12.24
CA LEU A 115 -8.94 -4.74 -12.35
C LEU A 115 -8.01 -5.64 -13.15
N ASP A 116 -7.25 -5.05 -14.06
CA ASP A 116 -6.25 -5.79 -14.86
C ASP A 116 -5.04 -6.19 -14.01
N LEU A 117 -4.70 -5.36 -13.01
CA LEU A 117 -3.64 -5.62 -12.04
C LEU A 117 -3.92 -4.89 -10.71
N CYS A 118 -3.71 -5.59 -9.61
CA CYS A 118 -3.58 -5.00 -8.28
C CYS A 118 -2.43 -5.71 -7.55
N VAL A 119 -1.27 -5.08 -7.47
CA VAL A 119 -0.08 -5.68 -6.87
C VAL A 119 0.52 -4.75 -5.83
N TRP A 120 0.99 -5.34 -4.73
CA TRP A 120 1.60 -4.65 -3.62
C TRP A 120 3.00 -5.21 -3.34
N TYR A 121 3.97 -4.32 -3.28
CA TYR A 121 5.31 -4.62 -2.79
C TYR A 121 5.56 -3.79 -1.54
N LEU A 122 5.24 -4.37 -0.37
CA LEU A 122 5.18 -3.65 0.91
C LEU A 122 4.19 -2.46 0.81
N ASP A 123 4.69 -1.24 1.00
CA ASP A 123 3.95 0.02 0.95
C ASP A 123 3.72 0.55 -0.48
N ASP A 124 4.43 0.02 -1.46
CA ASP A 124 4.26 0.41 -2.86
C ASP A 124 3.15 -0.40 -3.52
N GLY A 125 2.10 0.27 -3.97
CA GLY A 125 1.00 -0.33 -4.72
C GLY A 125 1.01 0.06 -6.19
N THR A 126 0.67 -0.90 -7.06
CA THR A 126 0.42 -0.61 -8.48
C THR A 126 -0.92 -1.22 -8.88
N ILE A 127 -1.81 -0.38 -9.39
CA ILE A 127 -3.18 -0.73 -9.73
C ILE A 127 -3.44 -0.31 -11.17
N ILE A 128 -3.89 -1.25 -12.01
CA ILE A 128 -4.20 -1.01 -13.42
C ILE A 128 -5.63 -1.45 -13.68
N GLY A 129 -6.38 -0.65 -14.41
CA GLY A 129 -7.76 -0.97 -14.77
C GLY A 129 -8.46 0.15 -15.50
N SER A 130 -9.79 0.09 -15.53
CA SER A 130 -10.59 1.19 -16.05
C SER A 130 -10.43 2.45 -15.20
N VAL A 131 -10.57 3.62 -15.81
CA VAL A 131 -10.52 4.92 -15.10
C VAL A 131 -11.47 4.94 -13.92
N GLU A 132 -12.68 4.43 -14.11
CA GLU A 132 -13.73 4.40 -13.08
C GLU A 132 -13.36 3.49 -11.90
N ASP A 133 -12.91 2.27 -12.18
CA ASP A 133 -12.57 1.30 -11.12
C ASP A 133 -11.35 1.77 -10.33
N VAL A 134 -10.30 2.24 -11.01
CA VAL A 134 -9.09 2.73 -10.34
C VAL A 134 -9.37 3.97 -9.50
N HIS A 135 -10.27 4.87 -9.96
CA HIS A 135 -10.69 6.02 -9.15
C HIS A 135 -11.45 5.57 -7.89
N LYS A 136 -12.38 4.61 -8.01
CA LYS A 136 -13.10 4.06 -6.84
C LYS A 136 -12.16 3.34 -5.87
N VAL A 137 -11.13 2.65 -6.38
CA VAL A 137 -10.09 2.06 -5.52
C VAL A 137 -9.32 3.14 -4.77
N PHE A 138 -8.95 4.24 -5.44
CA PHE A 138 -8.30 5.37 -4.78
C PHE A 138 -9.17 5.94 -3.64
N GLU A 139 -10.46 6.16 -3.88
CA GLU A 139 -11.41 6.61 -2.86
C GLU A 139 -11.55 5.60 -1.71
N LEU A 140 -11.60 4.29 -2.03
CA LEU A 140 -11.66 3.23 -1.02
C LEU A 140 -10.43 3.25 -0.12
N ILE A 141 -9.22 3.36 -0.69
CA ILE A 141 -7.99 3.43 0.09
C ILE A 141 -7.97 4.69 0.96
N GLN A 142 -8.40 5.84 0.42
CA GLN A 142 -8.47 7.11 1.15
C GLN A 142 -9.45 7.05 2.32
N ARG A 143 -10.56 6.33 2.18
CA ARG A 143 -11.59 6.16 3.20
C ARG A 143 -11.21 5.15 4.28
N ASP A 144 -10.72 3.97 3.88
CA ASP A 144 -10.57 2.80 4.75
C ASP A 144 -9.13 2.61 5.26
N GLY A 145 -8.14 3.20 4.58
CA GLY A 145 -6.73 3.14 4.96
C GLY A 145 -6.40 3.78 6.32
N PRO A 146 -6.91 4.99 6.62
CA PRO A 146 -6.56 5.72 7.84
C PRO A 146 -6.84 4.96 9.13
N ALA A 147 -7.91 4.16 9.21
CA ALA A 147 -8.20 3.32 10.37
C ALA A 147 -7.12 2.27 10.68
N ARG A 148 -6.24 1.99 9.71
CA ARG A 148 -5.11 1.06 9.81
C ARG A 148 -3.76 1.76 9.91
N GLY A 149 -3.77 3.11 9.93
CA GLY A 149 -2.55 3.92 9.83
C GLY A 149 -2.00 4.04 8.40
N LEU A 150 -2.75 3.62 7.38
CA LEU A 150 -2.38 3.69 5.98
C LEU A 150 -2.94 4.98 5.35
N HIS A 151 -2.15 6.04 5.43
CA HIS A 151 -2.53 7.36 4.91
C HIS A 151 -1.91 7.58 3.54
N LEU A 152 -2.73 7.81 2.50
CA LEU A 152 -2.24 8.13 1.16
C LEU A 152 -1.36 9.39 1.18
N ASN A 153 -0.22 9.30 0.55
CA ASN A 153 0.60 10.46 0.22
C ASN A 153 0.19 11.00 -1.15
N VAL A 154 -0.91 11.76 -1.19
CA VAL A 154 -1.54 12.19 -2.44
C VAL A 154 -0.54 12.81 -3.43
N LYS A 155 0.46 13.56 -2.93
CA LYS A 155 1.46 14.23 -3.77
C LYS A 155 2.53 13.31 -4.36
N LYS A 156 2.67 12.10 -3.79
CA LYS A 156 3.60 11.08 -4.30
C LYS A 156 2.89 9.96 -5.05
N ASN A 157 1.56 9.94 -5.02
CA ASN A 157 0.80 9.05 -5.88
C ASN A 157 0.93 9.53 -7.33
N GLU A 158 1.18 8.60 -8.23
CA GLU A 158 1.39 8.88 -9.64
C GLU A 158 0.31 8.20 -10.48
N ILE A 159 -0.21 8.90 -11.47
CA ILE A 159 -1.11 8.36 -12.47
C ILE A 159 -0.43 8.42 -13.83
N TRP A 160 -0.29 7.23 -14.44
CA TRP A 160 0.04 7.12 -15.83
C TRP A 160 -1.25 6.91 -16.64
N TRP A 161 -1.55 7.89 -17.48
CA TRP A 161 -2.75 7.91 -18.32
C TRP A 161 -2.41 8.44 -19.71
N PRO A 162 -2.06 7.59 -20.66
CA PRO A 162 -1.55 8.00 -21.96
C PRO A 162 -2.51 8.89 -22.74
N SER A 163 -3.81 8.59 -22.70
CA SER A 163 -4.82 9.33 -23.46
C SER A 163 -5.25 10.64 -22.80
N ARG A 164 -5.06 10.78 -21.48
CA ARG A 164 -5.53 11.93 -20.67
C ARG A 164 -6.96 12.38 -21.05
N ALA A 165 -7.85 11.39 -21.24
CA ALA A 165 -9.23 11.68 -21.58
C ALA A 165 -9.90 12.52 -20.47
N SER A 166 -10.80 13.39 -20.83
CA SER A 166 -11.55 14.26 -19.92
C SER A 166 -12.94 13.68 -19.68
N PRO A 167 -13.53 13.82 -18.47
CA PRO A 167 -12.95 14.49 -17.29
C PRO A 167 -12.00 13.60 -16.49
N ASP A 168 -10.95 14.21 -15.90
CA ASP A 168 -10.05 13.55 -14.95
C ASP A 168 -10.73 13.56 -13.54
N PRO A 169 -11.04 12.40 -12.96
CA PRO A 169 -11.73 12.33 -11.67
C PRO A 169 -10.81 12.48 -10.45
N PHE A 170 -9.48 12.38 -10.64
CA PHE A 170 -8.53 12.37 -9.53
C PHE A 170 -8.20 13.77 -9.01
N PRO A 171 -7.83 13.89 -7.72
CA PRO A 171 -7.40 15.17 -7.15
C PRO A 171 -6.23 15.79 -7.95
N ALA A 172 -6.21 17.11 -8.05
CA ALA A 172 -5.19 17.85 -8.80
C ALA A 172 -3.76 17.63 -8.24
N ASP A 173 -3.65 17.30 -6.95
CA ASP A 173 -2.39 17.08 -6.25
C ASP A 173 -1.75 15.71 -6.55
N VAL A 174 -2.48 14.79 -7.17
CA VAL A 174 -1.90 13.52 -7.64
C VAL A 174 -1.08 13.80 -8.90
N ASP A 175 0.14 13.29 -8.98
CA ASP A 175 1.02 13.53 -10.12
C ASP A 175 0.59 12.75 -11.37
N ARG A 176 0.69 13.38 -12.56
CA ARG A 176 0.40 12.77 -13.86
C ARG A 176 1.70 12.57 -14.62
N VAL A 177 2.12 11.33 -14.72
CA VAL A 177 3.39 10.97 -15.36
C VAL A 177 3.19 10.55 -16.80
N ASP A 178 4.14 10.94 -17.67
CA ASP A 178 4.09 10.63 -19.11
C ASP A 178 4.64 9.24 -19.44
N ASN A 179 5.39 8.63 -18.53
CA ASN A 179 5.96 7.30 -18.69
C ASN A 179 5.55 6.38 -17.54
N ALA A 180 5.32 5.12 -17.87
CA ALA A 180 4.94 4.09 -16.89
C ALA A 180 6.09 3.66 -15.94
N GLY A 181 7.27 4.23 -16.10
CA GLY A 181 8.47 3.97 -15.28
C GLY A 181 9.35 2.87 -15.81
#